data_9ba618d7ae58840367c31fbe8363813b
#
_entry.id   9ba618d7ae58840367c31fbe8363813b
#
_cell.length_a   1.000
_cell.length_b   1.000
_cell.length_c   1.000
_cell.angle_alpha   90.00
_cell.angle_beta   90.00
_cell.angle_gamma   90.00
#
_symmetry.space_group_name_H-M   'P 1'
#
loop_
_entity.id
_entity.type
_entity.pdbx_description
1 polymer ?
#
loop_
_entity_poly.entity_id
_entity_poly.type
_entity_poly.pdbx_seq_one_letter_code
_entity_poly.pdbx_strand_id
1 'polypeptide(L)'
;MDKTIKEIFKDYNSNSFALNASKIKNINLYKKSNKIELDLISTDVIKAADLYAFERYLEKRFDIKEAIIRVDYQIEIEIDLKDEWRDIVNYMAYKHPLTKALLRNSSIEMVDKVLNVNLALKGKQVLEARGFDKILEKILLSIYGKKLRVCYVENITEEMQKQIEEEAIRHEREAVEQAQREAEEYAKEMQERKHASKTDNNELVPPIEEVSMGTDIPPFDPGEMMPLPPPV
;
A
#
# COMPACT_ATOMS: atom_id res chain seq x y z
N MET A 1 6.84 -14.90 -29.29
CA MET A 1 5.72 -14.05 -29.79
C MET A 1 6.27 -12.68 -30.03
N ASP A 2 6.10 -12.09 -31.25
CA ASP A 2 6.64 -10.74 -31.54
C ASP A 2 5.62 -9.62 -31.33
N LYS A 3 4.66 -9.84 -30.43
CA LYS A 3 3.63 -8.85 -30.12
C LYS A 3 4.02 -7.99 -28.94
N THR A 4 3.73 -6.70 -29.07
CA THR A 4 3.97 -5.72 -28.01
C THR A 4 2.88 -5.77 -26.93
N ILE A 5 3.16 -5.18 -25.76
CA ILE A 5 2.18 -5.04 -24.68
C ILE A 5 0.94 -4.31 -25.18
N LYS A 6 1.11 -3.21 -25.92
CA LYS A 6 0.00 -2.43 -26.47
C LYS A 6 -0.89 -3.20 -27.43
N GLU A 7 -0.33 -4.15 -28.19
CA GLU A 7 -1.10 -4.97 -29.12
C GLU A 7 -1.93 -6.04 -28.43
N ILE A 8 -1.45 -6.61 -27.31
CA ILE A 8 -2.12 -7.66 -26.56
C ILE A 8 -3.11 -7.08 -25.54
N PHE A 9 -2.68 -6.08 -24.78
CA PHE A 9 -3.46 -5.45 -23.73
C PHE A 9 -4.02 -4.09 -24.18
N LYS A 10 -4.88 -4.11 -25.17
CA LYS A 10 -5.42 -2.89 -25.83
C LYS A 10 -6.20 -1.99 -24.88
N ASP A 11 -6.76 -2.55 -23.83
CA ASP A 11 -7.53 -1.88 -22.78
C ASP A 11 -6.65 -1.34 -21.64
N TYR A 12 -5.34 -1.64 -21.64
CA TYR A 12 -4.39 -1.04 -20.72
C TYR A 12 -3.89 0.29 -21.25
N ASN A 13 -4.25 1.36 -20.54
CA ASN A 13 -3.84 2.71 -20.91
C ASN A 13 -2.62 3.14 -20.08
N SER A 14 -1.43 2.95 -20.62
CA SER A 14 -0.17 3.38 -20.01
C SER A 14 0.39 4.58 -20.75
N ASN A 15 0.93 5.54 -19.99
CA ASN A 15 1.70 6.66 -20.54
C ASN A 15 3.17 6.29 -20.81
N SER A 16 3.61 5.11 -20.37
CA SER A 16 4.98 4.63 -20.56
C SER A 16 5.19 4.14 -22.00
N PHE A 17 5.98 4.88 -22.79
CA PHE A 17 6.35 4.46 -24.13
C PHE A 17 7.15 3.16 -24.11
N ALA A 18 8.16 3.06 -23.23
CA ALA A 18 9.02 1.89 -23.09
C ALA A 18 8.21 0.62 -22.79
N LEU A 19 7.26 0.69 -21.84
CA LEU A 19 6.39 -0.44 -21.51
C LEU A 19 5.49 -0.83 -22.68
N ASN A 20 4.86 0.14 -23.33
CA ASN A 20 3.94 -0.11 -24.46
C ASN A 20 4.66 -0.75 -25.67
N ALA A 21 5.92 -0.35 -25.92
CA ALA A 21 6.75 -0.86 -27.02
C ALA A 21 7.41 -2.21 -26.70
N SER A 22 7.44 -2.61 -25.43
CA SER A 22 8.07 -3.86 -25.01
C SER A 22 7.38 -5.06 -25.62
N LYS A 23 8.17 -6.03 -26.07
CA LYS A 23 7.69 -7.28 -26.66
C LYS A 23 7.52 -8.34 -25.59
N ILE A 24 6.50 -9.16 -25.71
CA ILE A 24 6.27 -10.30 -24.82
C ILE A 24 7.05 -11.50 -25.33
N LYS A 25 7.99 -11.98 -24.52
CA LYS A 25 8.79 -13.19 -24.76
C LYS A 25 8.02 -14.44 -24.38
N ASN A 26 7.54 -14.46 -23.12
CA ASN A 26 6.79 -15.59 -22.56
C ASN A 26 5.67 -15.10 -21.64
N ILE A 27 4.63 -15.93 -21.53
CA ILE A 27 3.56 -15.80 -20.55
C ILE A 27 3.37 -17.16 -19.89
N ASN A 28 3.60 -17.24 -18.59
CA ASN A 28 3.43 -18.47 -17.81
C ASN A 28 2.28 -18.28 -16.83
N LEU A 29 1.24 -19.12 -16.93
CA LEU A 29 0.10 -19.10 -16.03
C LEU A 29 0.17 -20.30 -15.08
N TYR A 30 0.31 -20.02 -13.78
CA TYR A 30 0.35 -21.02 -12.72
C TYR A 30 -1.02 -21.12 -12.03
N LYS A 31 -1.89 -21.99 -12.55
CA LYS A 31 -3.27 -22.14 -12.05
C LYS A 31 -3.36 -22.51 -10.56
N LYS A 32 -2.46 -23.37 -10.06
CA LYS A 32 -2.47 -23.81 -8.65
C LYS A 32 -2.15 -22.68 -7.67
N SER A 33 -1.25 -21.78 -8.03
CA SER A 33 -0.84 -20.64 -7.20
C SER A 33 -1.55 -19.33 -7.55
N ASN A 34 -2.45 -19.37 -8.55
CA ASN A 34 -3.15 -18.21 -9.09
C ASN A 34 -2.21 -17.05 -9.42
N LYS A 35 -1.18 -17.35 -10.24
CA LYS A 35 -0.08 -16.46 -10.53
C LYS A 35 0.21 -16.39 -12.04
N ILE A 36 0.58 -15.19 -12.53
CA ILE A 36 1.12 -14.97 -13.88
C ILE A 36 2.57 -14.50 -13.78
N GLU A 37 3.44 -15.10 -14.61
CA GLU A 37 4.78 -14.59 -14.87
C GLU A 37 4.87 -14.14 -16.33
N LEU A 38 5.32 -12.92 -16.55
CA LEU A 38 5.45 -12.29 -17.86
C LEU A 38 6.91 -11.91 -18.09
N ASP A 39 7.53 -12.48 -19.12
CA ASP A 39 8.89 -12.11 -19.54
C ASP A 39 8.78 -11.14 -20.72
N LEU A 40 9.34 -9.94 -20.57
CA LEU A 40 9.37 -8.87 -21.56
C LEU A 40 10.76 -8.71 -22.16
N ILE A 41 10.81 -8.24 -23.39
CA ILE A 41 12.03 -7.76 -24.04
C ILE A 41 11.83 -6.26 -24.27
N SER A 42 12.76 -5.45 -23.81
CA SER A 42 12.72 -4.00 -24.01
C SER A 42 14.04 -3.46 -24.54
N THR A 43 13.98 -2.42 -25.37
CA THR A 43 15.13 -1.62 -25.81
C THR A 43 15.31 -0.37 -24.97
N ASP A 44 14.32 -0.02 -24.17
CA ASP A 44 14.30 1.16 -23.34
C ASP A 44 14.07 0.82 -21.87
N VAL A 45 14.53 1.70 -20.98
CA VAL A 45 14.32 1.54 -19.53
C VAL A 45 12.85 1.67 -19.20
N ILE A 46 12.30 0.67 -18.52
CA ILE A 46 10.96 0.72 -17.96
C ILE A 46 11.09 1.06 -16.47
N LYS A 47 10.39 2.11 -16.04
CA LYS A 47 10.38 2.51 -14.64
C LYS A 47 9.70 1.48 -13.76
N ALA A 48 10.19 1.32 -12.53
CA ALA A 48 9.55 0.42 -11.56
C ALA A 48 8.08 0.76 -11.30
N ALA A 49 7.73 2.05 -11.31
CA ALA A 49 6.35 2.52 -11.17
C ALA A 49 5.43 2.02 -12.30
N ASP A 50 5.91 2.01 -13.55
CA ASP A 50 5.14 1.55 -14.70
C ASP A 50 4.91 0.03 -14.66
N LEU A 51 5.95 -0.73 -14.28
CA LEU A 51 5.85 -2.19 -14.11
C LEU A 51 4.86 -2.53 -12.99
N TYR A 52 4.96 -1.83 -11.87
CA TYR A 52 4.03 -1.97 -10.76
C TYR A 52 2.58 -1.70 -11.16
N ALA A 53 2.33 -0.61 -11.90
CA ALA A 53 1.00 -0.28 -12.38
C ALA A 53 0.46 -1.37 -13.32
N PHE A 54 1.32 -1.96 -14.15
CA PHE A 54 0.95 -3.01 -15.06
C PHE A 54 0.73 -4.35 -14.35
N GLU A 55 1.53 -4.73 -13.36
CA GLU A 55 1.27 -5.91 -12.52
C GLU A 55 -0.09 -5.81 -11.84
N ARG A 56 -0.42 -4.67 -11.23
CA ARG A 56 -1.74 -4.43 -10.62
C ARG A 56 -2.89 -4.53 -11.61
N TYR A 57 -2.69 -4.02 -12.83
CA TYR A 57 -3.68 -4.17 -13.89
C TYR A 57 -3.91 -5.64 -14.22
N LEU A 58 -2.85 -6.45 -14.37
CA LEU A 58 -2.94 -7.88 -14.66
C LEU A 58 -3.64 -8.62 -13.52
N GLU A 59 -3.28 -8.34 -12.27
CA GLU A 59 -3.89 -8.93 -11.08
C GLU A 59 -5.40 -8.69 -11.05
N LYS A 60 -5.81 -7.44 -11.28
CA LYS A 60 -7.22 -7.07 -11.30
C LYS A 60 -7.97 -7.62 -12.53
N ARG A 61 -7.34 -7.57 -13.71
CA ARG A 61 -7.96 -7.97 -14.99
C ARG A 61 -8.26 -9.45 -15.04
N PHE A 62 -7.37 -10.27 -14.52
CA PHE A 62 -7.44 -11.72 -14.58
C PHE A 62 -7.86 -12.37 -13.26
N ASP A 63 -8.19 -11.58 -12.26
CA ASP A 63 -8.54 -12.04 -10.91
C ASP A 63 -7.48 -13.01 -10.34
N ILE A 64 -6.22 -12.65 -10.47
CA ILE A 64 -5.08 -13.44 -10.02
C ILE A 64 -4.47 -12.83 -8.75
N LYS A 65 -3.86 -13.72 -7.95
CA LYS A 65 -3.25 -13.33 -6.67
C LYS A 65 -1.96 -12.53 -6.86
N GLU A 66 -1.19 -12.84 -7.90
CA GLU A 66 0.13 -12.25 -8.10
C GLU A 66 0.49 -12.21 -9.59
N ALA A 67 0.96 -11.06 -10.05
CA ALA A 67 1.64 -10.91 -11.32
C ALA A 67 3.12 -10.60 -11.06
N ILE A 68 4.01 -11.22 -11.84
CA ILE A 68 5.46 -10.95 -11.80
C ILE A 68 5.90 -10.65 -13.22
N ILE A 69 6.55 -9.51 -13.40
CA ILE A 69 7.12 -9.09 -14.66
C ILE A 69 8.64 -9.14 -14.56
N ARG A 70 9.28 -9.74 -15.57
CA ARG A 70 10.72 -9.72 -15.74
C ARG A 70 11.05 -9.04 -17.05
N VAL A 71 12.04 -8.17 -17.05
CA VAL A 71 12.45 -7.43 -18.24
C VAL A 71 13.85 -7.89 -18.65
N ASP A 72 13.95 -8.34 -19.90
CA ASP A 72 15.20 -8.70 -20.56
C ASP A 72 15.59 -7.54 -21.51
N TYR A 73 16.62 -6.80 -21.15
CA TYR A 73 17.06 -5.66 -21.95
C TYR A 73 18.05 -6.09 -23.01
N GLN A 74 17.79 -5.71 -24.26
CA GLN A 74 18.66 -6.05 -25.40
C GLN A 74 19.92 -5.19 -25.49
N ILE A 75 19.98 -4.11 -24.73
CA ILE A 75 21.11 -3.18 -24.66
C ILE A 75 21.57 -3.04 -23.22
N GLU A 76 22.83 -2.68 -23.02
CA GLU A 76 23.32 -2.32 -21.70
C GLU A 76 22.70 -0.98 -21.31
N ILE A 77 21.95 -0.98 -20.23
CA ILE A 77 21.22 0.19 -19.77
C ILE A 77 21.97 0.82 -18.61
N GLU A 78 22.33 2.08 -18.76
CA GLU A 78 22.78 2.92 -17.65
C GLU A 78 21.57 3.51 -16.95
N ILE A 79 21.37 3.11 -15.72
CA ILE A 79 20.30 3.63 -14.85
C ILE A 79 20.95 4.19 -13.61
N ASP A 80 20.61 5.43 -13.30
CA ASP A 80 20.88 5.95 -11.96
C ASP A 80 19.81 5.43 -10.99
N LEU A 81 20.20 4.45 -10.18
CA LEU A 81 19.30 3.86 -9.19
C LEU A 81 18.86 4.87 -8.13
N LYS A 82 19.56 6.01 -7.96
CA LYS A 82 19.16 7.04 -7.01
C LYS A 82 17.86 7.71 -7.45
N ASP A 83 17.71 7.97 -8.75
CA ASP A 83 16.49 8.57 -9.30
C ASP A 83 15.30 7.62 -9.20
N GLU A 84 15.53 6.32 -9.38
CA GLU A 84 14.49 5.29 -9.31
C GLU A 84 14.26 4.73 -7.90
N TRP A 85 15.08 5.14 -6.90
CA TRP A 85 15.04 4.52 -5.58
C TRP A 85 13.68 4.60 -4.89
N ARG A 86 13.02 5.74 -4.99
CA ARG A 86 11.69 5.94 -4.41
C ARG A 86 10.66 4.96 -5.00
N ASP A 87 10.71 4.75 -6.30
CA ASP A 87 9.77 3.85 -7.00
C ASP A 87 10.08 2.39 -6.70
N ILE A 88 11.37 2.03 -6.56
CA ILE A 88 11.81 0.71 -6.10
C ILE A 88 11.30 0.42 -4.68
N VAL A 89 11.41 1.39 -3.76
CA VAL A 89 10.88 1.27 -2.39
C VAL A 89 9.36 1.11 -2.40
N ASN A 90 8.65 1.87 -3.22
CA ASN A 90 7.19 1.75 -3.36
C ASN A 90 6.79 0.39 -3.92
N TYR A 91 7.50 -0.11 -4.94
CA TYR A 91 7.28 -1.44 -5.49
C TYR A 91 7.52 -2.53 -4.43
N MET A 92 8.62 -2.44 -3.68
CA MET A 92 8.91 -3.36 -2.59
C MET A 92 7.87 -3.30 -1.48
N ALA A 93 7.40 -2.10 -1.11
CA ALA A 93 6.36 -1.90 -0.10
C ALA A 93 5.01 -2.50 -0.50
N TYR A 94 4.70 -2.51 -1.79
CA TYR A 94 3.50 -3.19 -2.30
C TYR A 94 3.56 -4.70 -2.10
N LYS A 95 4.67 -5.32 -2.47
CA LYS A 95 4.85 -6.77 -2.29
C LYS A 95 5.03 -7.15 -0.81
N HIS A 96 5.64 -6.26 -0.02
CA HIS A 96 6.00 -6.48 1.38
C HIS A 96 5.73 -5.21 2.22
N PRO A 97 4.49 -5.00 2.72
CA PRO A 97 4.08 -3.76 3.39
C PRO A 97 4.96 -3.31 4.56
N LEU A 98 5.58 -4.26 5.28
CA LEU A 98 6.50 -3.96 6.39
C LEU A 98 7.69 -3.09 5.94
N THR A 99 8.18 -3.28 4.71
CA THR A 99 9.33 -2.54 4.19
C THR A 99 9.05 -1.05 4.00
N LYS A 100 7.77 -0.66 3.86
CA LYS A 100 7.38 0.75 3.70
C LYS A 100 7.86 1.63 4.86
N ALA A 101 7.72 1.16 6.09
CA ALA A 101 8.15 1.92 7.27
C ALA A 101 9.67 1.96 7.39
N LEU A 102 10.34 0.83 7.13
CA LEU A 102 11.78 0.67 7.36
C LEU A 102 12.63 1.32 6.25
N LEU A 103 12.16 1.31 5.00
CA LEU A 103 12.86 1.91 3.86
C LEU A 103 12.42 3.35 3.55
N ARG A 104 11.43 3.86 4.27
CA ARG A 104 11.01 5.26 4.12
C ARG A 104 12.18 6.18 4.48
N ASN A 105 12.43 7.17 3.63
CA ASN A 105 13.53 8.14 3.78
C ASN A 105 14.93 7.50 3.78
N SER A 106 15.07 6.25 3.34
CA SER A 106 16.38 5.66 3.09
C SER A 106 17.03 6.28 1.84
N SER A 107 18.35 6.31 1.84
CA SER A 107 19.16 6.68 0.66
C SER A 107 20.02 5.51 0.24
N ILE A 108 20.55 5.58 -0.98
CA ILE A 108 21.43 4.52 -1.48
C ILE A 108 22.78 5.07 -1.93
N GLU A 109 23.77 4.24 -1.75
CA GLU A 109 25.11 4.44 -2.27
C GLU A 109 25.59 3.17 -2.95
N MET A 110 26.12 3.31 -4.15
CA MET A 110 26.67 2.18 -4.88
C MET A 110 28.19 2.19 -4.83
N VAL A 111 28.78 1.11 -4.33
CA VAL A 111 30.21 0.88 -4.33
C VAL A 111 30.46 -0.45 -5.04
N ASP A 112 31.06 -0.40 -6.22
CA ASP A 112 31.25 -1.54 -7.12
C ASP A 112 29.92 -2.23 -7.46
N LYS A 113 29.73 -3.46 -6.99
CA LYS A 113 28.51 -4.27 -7.15
C LYS A 113 27.69 -4.39 -5.87
N VAL A 114 27.97 -3.55 -4.88
CA VAL A 114 27.26 -3.51 -3.60
C VAL A 114 26.41 -2.26 -3.53
N LEU A 115 25.12 -2.46 -3.33
CA LEU A 115 24.17 -1.39 -3.05
C LEU A 115 24.01 -1.24 -1.54
N ASN A 116 24.60 -0.20 -0.98
CA ASN A 116 24.44 0.16 0.41
C ASN A 116 23.17 0.96 0.57
N VAL A 117 22.22 0.45 1.35
CA VAL A 117 20.97 1.13 1.69
C VAL A 117 21.12 1.74 3.07
N ASN A 118 21.27 3.07 3.11
CA ASN A 118 21.39 3.84 4.34
C ASN A 118 20.00 4.06 4.94
N LEU A 119 19.72 3.42 6.07
CA LEU A 119 18.43 3.48 6.73
C LEU A 119 18.35 4.76 7.59
N ALA A 120 17.18 5.42 7.52
CA ALA A 120 16.89 6.57 8.38
C ALA A 120 16.39 6.15 9.78
N LEU A 121 15.99 4.88 9.94
CA LEU A 121 15.47 4.31 11.20
C LEU A 121 16.17 3.00 11.50
N LYS A 122 16.20 2.61 12.78
CA LYS A 122 16.66 1.27 13.17
C LYS A 122 15.75 0.21 12.58
N GLY A 123 16.30 -0.79 11.91
CA GLY A 123 15.50 -1.82 11.25
C GLY A 123 16.33 -2.82 10.45
N LYS A 124 17.65 -2.65 10.40
CA LYS A 124 18.57 -3.54 9.69
C LYS A 124 18.36 -5.01 10.05
N GLN A 125 18.36 -5.32 11.35
CA GLN A 125 18.18 -6.70 11.81
C GLN A 125 16.85 -7.30 11.34
N VAL A 126 15.78 -6.51 11.31
CA VAL A 126 14.47 -6.97 10.85
C VAL A 126 14.48 -7.22 9.35
N LEU A 127 15.11 -6.33 8.57
CA LEU A 127 15.21 -6.47 7.12
C LEU A 127 16.04 -7.70 6.74
N GLU A 128 17.18 -7.91 7.40
CA GLU A 128 18.07 -9.06 7.16
C GLU A 128 17.42 -10.37 7.62
N ALA A 129 16.84 -10.42 8.82
CA ALA A 129 16.18 -11.62 9.35
C ALA A 129 15.00 -12.09 8.48
N ARG A 130 14.35 -11.16 7.78
CA ARG A 130 13.27 -11.44 6.85
C ARG A 130 13.74 -11.69 5.41
N GLY A 131 15.05 -11.60 5.15
CA GLY A 131 15.63 -11.81 3.82
C GLY A 131 15.24 -10.74 2.80
N PHE A 132 14.91 -9.53 3.24
CA PHE A 132 14.52 -8.44 2.33
C PHE A 132 15.68 -7.95 1.48
N ASP A 133 16.93 -8.14 1.88
CA ASP A 133 18.12 -7.97 1.06
C ASP A 133 18.05 -8.82 -0.21
N LYS A 134 17.74 -10.11 -0.07
CA LYS A 134 17.61 -11.05 -1.19
C LYS A 134 16.41 -10.78 -2.08
N ILE A 135 15.31 -10.28 -1.49
CA ILE A 135 14.14 -9.89 -2.26
C ILE A 135 14.48 -8.65 -3.11
N LEU A 136 15.13 -7.65 -2.52
CA LEU A 136 15.55 -6.46 -3.24
C LEU A 136 16.57 -6.77 -4.36
N GLU A 137 17.56 -7.65 -4.09
CA GLU A 137 18.47 -8.15 -5.12
C GLU A 137 17.72 -8.77 -6.31
N LYS A 138 16.68 -9.59 -6.04
CA LYS A 138 15.85 -10.18 -7.09
C LYS A 138 15.03 -9.15 -7.86
N ILE A 139 14.48 -8.15 -7.18
CA ILE A 139 13.75 -7.05 -7.80
C ILE A 139 14.66 -6.27 -8.75
N LEU A 140 15.85 -5.89 -8.29
CA LEU A 140 16.83 -5.16 -9.11
C LEU A 140 17.28 -5.98 -10.34
N LEU A 141 17.44 -7.28 -10.16
CA LEU A 141 17.78 -8.18 -11.27
C LEU A 141 16.62 -8.32 -12.25
N SER A 142 15.36 -8.47 -11.75
CA SER A 142 14.20 -8.70 -12.63
C SER A 142 13.75 -7.45 -13.38
N ILE A 143 13.84 -6.28 -12.75
CA ILE A 143 13.40 -5.00 -13.34
C ILE A 143 14.49 -4.37 -14.19
N TYR A 144 15.74 -4.36 -13.71
CA TYR A 144 16.83 -3.60 -14.35
C TYR A 144 17.97 -4.47 -14.89
N GLY A 145 17.89 -5.78 -14.74
CA GLY A 145 18.96 -6.69 -15.14
C GLY A 145 20.26 -6.52 -14.32
N LYS A 146 20.24 -5.73 -13.23
CA LYS A 146 21.41 -5.42 -12.42
C LYS A 146 21.62 -6.46 -11.33
N LYS A 147 22.69 -7.25 -11.44
CA LYS A 147 23.09 -8.21 -10.39
C LYS A 147 23.93 -7.49 -9.33
N LEU A 148 23.26 -7.02 -8.29
CA LEU A 148 23.85 -6.28 -7.17
C LEU A 148 23.71 -7.08 -5.89
N ARG A 149 24.62 -6.88 -4.95
CA ARG A 149 24.49 -7.32 -3.56
C ARG A 149 23.93 -6.16 -2.75
N VAL A 150 22.91 -6.39 -1.95
CA VAL A 150 22.29 -5.38 -1.08
C VAL A 150 22.83 -5.51 0.35
N CYS A 151 23.24 -4.39 0.93
CA CYS A 151 23.65 -4.28 2.33
C CYS A 151 22.88 -3.13 2.99
N TYR A 152 22.31 -3.36 4.17
CA TYR A 152 21.69 -2.32 4.96
C TYR A 152 22.71 -1.69 5.91
N VAL A 153 22.75 -0.36 5.96
CA VAL A 153 23.64 0.42 6.80
C VAL A 153 22.79 1.32 7.72
N GLU A 154 23.03 1.25 9.00
CA GLU A 154 22.41 2.13 9.99
C GLU A 154 23.45 3.14 10.48
N ASN A 155 23.38 4.36 9.99
CA ASN A 155 24.22 5.47 10.42
C ASN A 155 23.46 6.39 11.39
N ILE A 156 22.65 5.82 12.26
CA ILE A 156 21.81 6.59 13.18
C ILE A 156 22.64 6.88 14.43
N THR A 157 23.01 8.15 14.60
CA THR A 157 23.61 8.61 15.85
C THR A 157 22.54 8.67 16.95
N GLU A 158 22.97 8.57 18.22
CA GLU A 158 22.04 8.71 19.36
C GLU A 158 21.31 10.06 19.35
N GLU A 159 21.95 11.11 18.85
CA GLU A 159 21.36 12.45 18.72
C GLU A 159 20.23 12.46 17.66
N MET A 160 20.45 11.85 16.51
CA MET A 160 19.41 11.70 15.47
C MET A 160 18.23 10.87 15.98
N GLN A 161 18.50 9.83 16.76
CA GLN A 161 17.44 9.01 17.32
C GLN A 161 16.57 9.81 18.30
N LYS A 162 17.18 10.63 19.18
CA LYS A 162 16.44 11.52 20.08
C LYS A 162 15.60 12.53 19.33
N GLN A 163 16.14 13.13 18.26
CA GLN A 163 15.39 14.09 17.43
C GLN A 163 14.17 13.43 16.77
N ILE A 164 14.30 12.20 16.25
CA ILE A 164 13.19 11.46 15.65
C ILE A 164 12.12 11.13 16.70
N GLU A 165 12.53 10.73 17.91
CA GLU A 165 11.61 10.47 19.03
C GLU A 165 10.89 11.74 19.48
N GLU A 166 11.59 12.86 19.59
CA GLU A 166 11.01 14.16 19.95
C GLU A 166 10.02 14.66 18.89
N GLU A 167 10.35 14.51 17.61
CA GLU A 167 9.43 14.82 16.51
C GLU A 167 8.18 13.93 16.52
N ALA A 168 8.33 12.64 16.75
CA ALA A 168 7.22 11.72 16.85
C ALA A 168 6.26 12.09 17.98
N ILE A 169 6.82 12.40 19.16
CA ILE A 169 6.03 12.85 20.33
C ILE A 169 5.32 14.18 20.04
N ARG A 170 5.98 15.11 19.35
CA ARG A 170 5.37 16.38 18.96
C ARG A 170 4.19 16.18 18.02
N HIS A 171 4.36 15.38 16.97
CA HIS A 171 3.27 15.06 16.03
C HIS A 171 2.10 14.33 16.68
N GLU A 172 2.39 13.43 17.63
CA GLU A 172 1.35 12.76 18.40
C GLU A 172 0.54 13.74 19.24
N ARG A 173 1.22 14.69 19.93
CA ARG A 173 0.54 15.74 20.69
C ARG A 173 -0.32 16.63 19.79
N GLU A 174 0.23 17.09 18.66
CA GLU A 174 -0.51 17.91 17.68
C GLU A 174 -1.77 17.18 17.17
N ALA A 175 -1.64 15.89 16.88
CA ALA A 175 -2.78 15.08 16.44
C ALA A 175 -3.86 14.92 17.53
N VAL A 176 -3.44 14.71 18.79
CA VAL A 176 -4.36 14.63 19.92
C VAL A 176 -5.06 15.97 20.16
N GLU A 177 -4.33 17.09 20.13
CA GLU A 177 -4.91 18.44 20.29
C GLU A 177 -5.90 18.75 19.15
N GLN A 178 -5.57 18.37 17.92
CA GLN A 178 -6.47 18.56 16.79
C GLN A 178 -7.74 17.73 16.96
N ALA A 179 -7.63 16.46 17.33
CA ALA A 179 -8.78 15.60 17.58
C ALA A 179 -9.66 16.12 18.72
N GLN A 180 -9.06 16.71 19.78
CA GLN A 180 -9.81 17.32 20.87
C GLN A 180 -10.57 18.57 20.40
N ARG A 181 -9.96 19.44 19.60
CA ARG A 181 -10.64 20.63 19.03
C ARG A 181 -11.81 20.24 18.14
N GLU A 182 -11.61 19.25 17.26
CA GLU A 182 -12.69 18.75 16.40
C GLU A 182 -13.84 18.14 17.21
N ALA A 183 -13.53 17.42 18.30
CA ALA A 183 -14.53 16.88 19.20
C ALA A 183 -15.31 17.97 19.96
N GLU A 184 -14.63 19.03 20.40
CA GLU A 184 -15.26 20.18 21.06
C GLU A 184 -16.15 20.99 20.09
N GLU A 185 -15.71 21.20 18.86
CA GLU A 185 -16.51 21.86 17.82
C GLU A 185 -17.77 21.06 17.51
N TYR A 186 -17.62 19.73 17.32
CA TYR A 186 -18.76 18.86 17.10
C TYR A 186 -19.74 18.86 18.28
N ALA A 187 -19.24 18.86 19.51
CA ALA A 187 -20.09 18.95 20.69
C ALA A 187 -20.86 20.27 20.77
N LYS A 188 -20.25 21.39 20.40
CA LYS A 188 -20.92 22.72 20.32
C LYS A 188 -22.01 22.74 19.24
N GLU A 189 -21.69 22.26 18.04
CA GLU A 189 -22.67 22.16 16.95
C GLU A 189 -23.88 21.29 17.34
N MET A 190 -23.65 20.17 18.04
CA MET A 190 -24.75 19.32 18.52
C MET A 190 -25.60 19.99 19.60
N GLN A 191 -25.00 20.84 20.46
CA GLN A 191 -25.75 21.62 21.44
C GLN A 191 -26.58 22.71 20.77
N GLU A 192 -26.03 23.44 19.80
CA GLU A 192 -26.74 24.47 19.05
C GLU A 192 -27.92 23.88 18.26
N ARG A 193 -27.75 22.73 17.63
CA ARG A 193 -28.84 22.01 16.95
C ARG A 193 -29.96 21.60 17.92
N LYS A 194 -29.62 21.19 19.16
CA LYS A 194 -30.62 20.87 20.20
C LYS A 194 -31.32 22.11 20.73
N HIS A 195 -30.69 23.28 20.76
CA HIS A 195 -31.34 24.53 21.13
C HIS A 195 -32.24 25.09 20.03
N ALA A 196 -31.81 24.98 18.74
CA ALA A 196 -32.63 25.40 17.60
C ALA A 196 -33.91 24.57 17.47
N SER A 197 -33.87 23.27 17.76
CA SER A 197 -35.05 22.41 17.70
C SER A 197 -36.03 22.59 18.86
N LYS A 198 -35.66 23.32 19.93
CA LYS A 198 -36.58 23.66 21.05
C LYS A 198 -37.34 24.96 20.88
N THR A 199 -36.92 25.82 19.94
CA THR A 199 -37.55 27.13 19.69
C THR A 199 -38.70 27.07 18.67
N ASP A 200 -38.78 25.99 17.86
CA ASP A 200 -39.83 25.85 16.83
C ASP A 200 -41.07 25.04 17.26
N ASN A 201 -41.15 24.60 18.51
CA ASN A 201 -42.25 23.79 19.01
C ASN A 201 -43.31 24.60 19.79
N ASN A 202 -43.55 25.86 19.42
CA ASN A 202 -44.64 26.64 20.04
C ASN A 202 -45.75 27.05 19.05
N GLU A 203 -46.10 26.20 18.09
CA GLU A 203 -47.31 26.33 17.30
C GLU A 203 -48.12 25.03 17.30
N LEU A 204 -49.22 25.08 18.06
CA LEU A 204 -50.49 24.39 17.87
C LEU A 204 -50.43 22.86 17.54
N VAL A 205 -50.42 22.07 18.60
CA VAL A 205 -50.84 20.66 18.50
C VAL A 205 -52.37 20.63 18.85
N PRO A 206 -53.25 20.18 17.93
CA PRO A 206 -54.62 19.87 18.27
C PRO A 206 -54.65 18.63 19.22
N PRO A 207 -55.66 18.52 20.10
CA PRO A 207 -55.73 17.42 21.06
C PRO A 207 -55.91 16.09 20.34
N ILE A 208 -54.95 15.17 20.55
CA ILE A 208 -55.01 13.81 20.06
C ILE A 208 -55.85 13.01 21.05
N GLU A 209 -56.97 12.48 20.52
CA GLU A 209 -57.83 11.50 21.22
C GLU A 209 -56.97 10.29 21.68
N GLU A 210 -57.14 9.90 22.95
CA GLU A 210 -56.53 8.70 23.52
C GLU A 210 -57.03 7.46 22.80
N VAL A 211 -56.22 6.93 21.89
CA VAL A 211 -56.36 5.57 21.39
C VAL A 211 -55.65 4.65 22.34
N SER A 212 -56.44 3.97 23.18
CA SER A 212 -55.99 2.84 24.01
C SER A 212 -55.45 1.75 23.10
N MET A 213 -54.13 1.64 22.96
CA MET A 213 -53.50 0.49 22.39
C MET A 213 -53.16 -0.50 23.49
N GLY A 214 -53.81 -1.65 23.43
CA GLY A 214 -53.54 -2.78 24.31
C GLY A 214 -52.11 -3.26 24.20
N THR A 215 -51.48 -3.41 25.34
CA THR A 215 -50.16 -3.98 25.50
C THR A 215 -50.28 -5.51 25.43
N ASP A 216 -50.21 -6.07 24.21
CA ASP A 216 -49.91 -7.47 24.02
C ASP A 216 -48.44 -7.58 23.53
N ILE A 217 -47.52 -7.51 24.45
CA ILE A 217 -46.14 -7.93 24.24
C ILE A 217 -46.07 -9.37 24.78
N PRO A 218 -45.80 -10.38 23.93
CA PRO A 218 -45.61 -11.74 24.42
C PRO A 218 -44.34 -11.83 25.29
N PRO A 219 -44.34 -12.63 26.34
CA PRO A 219 -43.19 -12.74 27.26
C PRO A 219 -41.98 -13.32 26.54
N PHE A 220 -40.84 -12.65 26.71
CA PHE A 220 -39.54 -13.09 26.19
C PHE A 220 -39.17 -14.41 26.90
N ASP A 221 -39.00 -15.48 26.10
CA ASP A 221 -38.52 -16.76 26.57
C ASP A 221 -36.97 -16.78 26.57
N PRO A 222 -36.29 -16.86 27.73
CA PRO A 222 -34.85 -16.86 27.82
C PRO A 222 -34.18 -18.20 27.46
N GLY A 223 -34.91 -19.14 26.85
CA GLY A 223 -34.47 -20.52 26.62
C GLY A 223 -33.85 -20.83 25.25
N GLU A 224 -33.92 -19.92 24.25
CA GLU A 224 -33.31 -20.17 22.92
C GLU A 224 -31.91 -19.52 22.80
N MET A 225 -30.93 -20.08 23.48
CA MET A 225 -29.52 -19.84 23.11
C MET A 225 -29.18 -20.67 21.89
N MET A 226 -28.96 -20.01 20.74
CA MET A 226 -28.39 -20.63 19.57
C MET A 226 -27.00 -21.17 19.86
N PRO A 227 -26.64 -22.39 19.45
CA PRO A 227 -25.32 -22.92 19.65
C PRO A 227 -24.30 -22.18 18.79
N LEU A 228 -23.14 -21.82 19.38
CA LEU A 228 -22.00 -21.24 18.70
C LEU A 228 -21.44 -22.21 17.65
N PRO A 229 -21.02 -21.72 16.46
CA PRO A 229 -20.37 -22.56 15.46
C PRO A 229 -19.01 -23.06 15.98
N PRO A 230 -18.57 -24.28 15.57
CA PRO A 230 -17.30 -24.85 15.96
C PRO A 230 -16.11 -24.05 15.40
N PRO A 231 -14.96 -24.04 16.12
CA PRO A 231 -13.75 -23.40 15.64
C PRO A 231 -13.17 -24.14 14.43
N VAL A 232 -12.72 -23.35 13.41
CA VAL A 232 -12.02 -23.80 12.21
C VAL A 232 -10.51 -23.81 12.47
#